data_264194a92ca9fed51841c51d28bafb21
#
_entry.id   264194a92ca9fed51841c51d28bafb21
#
_cell.length_a   1.000
_cell.length_b   1.000
_cell.length_c   1.000
_cell.angle_alpha   90.00
_cell.angle_beta   90.00
_cell.angle_gamma   90.00
#
_symmetry.space_group_name_H-M   'P 1'
#
loop_
_entity.id
_entity.type
_entity.pdbx_description
1 polymer ?
#
loop_
_entity_poly.entity_id
_entity_poly.type
_entity_poly.pdbx_seq_one_letter_code
_entity_poly.pdbx_strand_id
1 'polypeptide(L)'
;MMMDLLYWKNRFSQTEVLPVTKKFYRSFLYKMTVYAPGCRSIHHTDIKEHLDFRRHGPLVSYNYAGSWYNDKVRLMLEQADVDHLKTLQQILYQHNDVKLRVEEPYVDIYTHSEQKLREVSDMLSNPGWVKSVSGPINKQAETLLVDNKILRKRKPKWRYKINLKDKKFSSSTRTSIRQYLIGLGNEIKIPGSTLHQLTKPHEWIWGCYFYTNDPGIVTMVQLIDPDIVREVCEMVQIGGK
;
A
#
# COMPACT_ATOMS: atom_id res chain seq x y z
N MET A 1 -5.74 -14.79 -14.13
CA MET A 1 -7.07 -15.27 -13.70
C MET A 1 -7.84 -14.07 -13.21
N MET A 2 -9.06 -13.86 -13.66
CA MET A 2 -9.91 -12.72 -13.26
C MET A 2 -10.35 -12.92 -11.81
N MET A 3 -10.42 -11.85 -11.02
CA MET A 3 -10.99 -11.90 -9.68
C MET A 3 -12.43 -12.40 -9.74
N ASP A 4 -12.68 -13.50 -9.08
CA ASP A 4 -14.00 -14.13 -9.04
C ASP A 4 -14.88 -13.44 -8.00
N LEU A 5 -15.60 -12.40 -8.47
CA LEU A 5 -16.51 -11.63 -7.63
C LEU A 5 -17.58 -12.49 -6.96
N LEU A 6 -18.06 -13.53 -7.67
CA LEU A 6 -19.10 -14.41 -7.16
C LEU A 6 -18.58 -15.26 -6.01
N TYR A 7 -17.37 -15.83 -6.17
CA TYR A 7 -16.71 -16.56 -5.09
C TYR A 7 -16.60 -15.72 -3.81
N TRP A 8 -16.07 -14.50 -3.92
CA TRP A 8 -15.84 -13.65 -2.75
C TRP A 8 -17.14 -13.21 -2.07
N LYS A 9 -18.18 -12.88 -2.85
CA LYS A 9 -19.50 -12.53 -2.31
C LYS A 9 -20.21 -13.71 -1.64
N ASN A 10 -20.09 -14.90 -2.23
CA ASN A 10 -20.71 -16.10 -1.66
C ASN A 10 -19.99 -16.54 -0.37
N ARG A 11 -18.67 -16.43 -0.33
CA ARG A 11 -17.90 -16.81 0.84
C ARG A 11 -18.01 -15.82 1.98
N PHE A 12 -18.07 -14.54 1.68
CA PHE A 12 -18.08 -13.43 2.64
C PHE A 12 -19.22 -12.46 2.29
N SER A 13 -20.42 -12.76 2.71
CA SER A 13 -21.64 -12.03 2.32
C SER A 13 -21.63 -10.52 2.61
N GLN A 14 -20.88 -10.09 3.61
CA GLN A 14 -20.74 -8.67 4.00
C GLN A 14 -19.45 -8.00 3.49
N THR A 15 -18.69 -8.68 2.65
CA THR A 15 -17.39 -8.20 2.20
C THR A 15 -17.52 -7.29 0.99
N GLU A 16 -16.87 -6.14 1.07
CA GLU A 16 -16.76 -5.22 -0.06
C GLU A 16 -15.69 -5.71 -1.05
N VAL A 17 -16.06 -5.82 -2.33
CA VAL A 17 -15.12 -6.20 -3.39
C VAL A 17 -14.75 -4.98 -4.21
N LEU A 18 -13.47 -4.60 -4.17
CA LEU A 18 -12.96 -3.36 -4.71
C LEU A 18 -12.02 -3.57 -5.92
N PRO A 19 -12.18 -2.78 -6.98
CA PRO A 19 -11.26 -2.82 -8.10
C PRO A 19 -9.91 -2.19 -7.74
N VAL A 20 -8.83 -2.84 -8.15
CA VAL A 20 -7.47 -2.32 -8.03
C VAL A 20 -7.10 -1.51 -9.26
N THR A 21 -6.54 -0.33 -9.05
CA THR A 21 -6.11 0.59 -10.12
C THR A 21 -4.59 0.74 -10.22
N LYS A 22 -3.85 0.21 -9.27
CA LYS A 22 -2.38 0.16 -9.23
C LYS A 22 -1.93 -0.98 -8.31
N LYS A 23 -0.72 -1.52 -8.51
CA LYS A 23 -0.15 -2.51 -7.59
C LYS A 23 -0.02 -1.95 -6.17
N PHE A 24 -0.27 -2.81 -5.18
CA PHE A 24 0.09 -2.55 -3.79
C PHE A 24 1.61 -2.80 -3.64
N TYR A 25 2.31 -1.91 -2.97
CA TYR A 25 3.77 -1.98 -2.77
C TYR A 25 4.54 -2.29 -4.07
N ARG A 26 4.00 -1.91 -5.25
CA ARG A 26 4.55 -2.17 -6.61
C ARG A 26 4.64 -3.65 -7.00
N SER A 27 4.23 -4.54 -6.16
CA SER A 27 4.39 -6.00 -6.35
C SER A 27 3.05 -6.72 -6.36
N PHE A 28 2.23 -6.49 -5.37
CA PHE A 28 1.03 -7.28 -5.14
C PHE A 28 -0.17 -6.75 -5.93
N LEU A 29 -0.95 -7.67 -6.49
CA LEU A 29 -2.17 -7.37 -7.25
C LEU A 29 -3.44 -7.51 -6.43
N TYR A 30 -3.40 -8.29 -5.35
CA TYR A 30 -4.54 -8.63 -4.54
C TYR A 30 -4.32 -8.21 -3.10
N LYS A 31 -5.41 -7.80 -2.45
CA LYS A 31 -5.42 -7.43 -1.04
C LYS A 31 -6.70 -7.93 -0.38
N MET A 32 -6.59 -8.44 0.83
CA MET A 32 -7.69 -8.70 1.74
C MET A 32 -7.50 -7.89 3.02
N THR A 33 -8.53 -7.19 3.46
CA THR A 33 -8.53 -6.47 4.74
C THR A 33 -9.36 -7.25 5.75
N VAL A 34 -8.74 -7.60 6.87
CA VAL A 34 -9.33 -8.40 7.93
C VAL A 34 -9.46 -7.54 9.18
N TYR A 35 -10.62 -7.59 9.83
CA TYR A 35 -10.79 -7.00 11.16
C TYR A 35 -10.18 -7.94 12.19
N ALA A 36 -9.22 -7.45 12.96
CA ALA A 36 -8.45 -8.24 13.91
C ALA A 36 -8.03 -7.33 15.08
N PRO A 37 -8.91 -7.09 16.05
CA PRO A 37 -8.57 -6.30 17.23
C PRO A 37 -7.38 -6.94 17.96
N GLY A 38 -6.46 -6.12 18.44
CA GLY A 38 -5.21 -6.60 19.06
C GLY A 38 -4.15 -7.08 18.07
N CYS A 39 -4.33 -6.86 16.77
CA CYS A 39 -3.45 -7.40 15.71
C CYS A 39 -1.98 -6.94 15.79
N ARG A 40 -1.64 -5.89 16.55
CA ARG A 40 -0.24 -5.55 16.83
C ARG A 40 0.51 -6.68 17.53
N SER A 41 -0.23 -7.54 18.23
CA SER A 41 0.34 -8.70 18.97
C SER A 41 0.86 -9.81 18.06
N ILE A 42 0.49 -9.84 16.76
CA ILE A 42 0.95 -10.89 15.82
C ILE A 42 2.47 -10.91 15.59
N HIS A 43 3.16 -9.81 15.89
CA HIS A 43 4.62 -9.72 15.79
C HIS A 43 5.36 -10.21 17.04
N HIS A 44 4.62 -10.54 18.12
CA HIS A 44 5.19 -11.02 19.37
C HIS A 44 5.20 -12.54 19.42
N THR A 45 6.23 -13.11 20.02
CA THR A 45 6.41 -14.56 20.13
C THR A 45 5.26 -15.20 20.93
N ASP A 46 4.84 -14.57 22.02
CA ASP A 46 3.65 -14.95 22.79
C ASP A 46 2.56 -13.87 22.66
N ILE A 47 1.57 -14.17 21.80
CA ILE A 47 0.42 -13.30 21.58
C ILE A 47 -0.38 -13.12 22.85
N LYS A 48 -0.60 -14.18 23.62
CA LYS A 48 -1.44 -14.15 24.82
C LYS A 48 -0.81 -13.27 25.89
N GLU A 49 0.46 -13.46 26.19
CA GLU A 49 1.21 -12.63 27.13
C GLU A 49 1.20 -11.16 26.73
N HIS A 50 1.44 -10.86 25.45
CA HIS A 50 1.42 -9.49 24.97
C HIS A 50 0.02 -8.85 25.06
N LEU A 51 -1.04 -9.60 24.80
CA LEU A 51 -2.42 -9.12 24.96
C LEU A 51 -2.78 -8.88 26.42
N ASP A 52 -2.37 -9.75 27.32
CA ASP A 52 -2.56 -9.59 28.77
C ASP A 52 -1.79 -8.36 29.29
N PHE A 53 -0.58 -8.14 28.82
CA PHE A 53 0.17 -6.91 29.09
C PHE A 53 -0.58 -5.67 28.60
N ARG A 54 -1.16 -5.67 27.38
CA ARG A 54 -1.94 -4.55 26.85
C ARG A 54 -3.24 -4.30 27.62
N ARG A 55 -3.83 -5.33 28.22
CA ARG A 55 -5.04 -5.23 29.05
C ARG A 55 -4.78 -4.64 30.43
N HIS A 56 -3.70 -5.06 31.05
CA HIS A 56 -3.42 -4.83 32.47
C HIS A 56 -2.16 -4.00 32.72
N GLY A 57 -1.32 -3.83 31.71
CA GLY A 57 -0.10 -3.05 31.78
C GLY A 57 -0.34 -1.54 31.94
N PRO A 58 0.72 -0.78 32.25
CA PRO A 58 0.65 0.67 32.31
C PRO A 58 0.24 1.24 30.94
N LEU A 59 -0.59 2.29 30.95
CA LEU A 59 -0.97 3.01 29.73
C LEU A 59 0.30 3.61 29.09
N VAL A 60 0.79 3.00 28.03
CA VAL A 60 1.95 3.50 27.30
C VAL A 60 1.46 4.44 26.22
N SER A 61 1.80 5.71 26.36
CA SER A 61 1.58 6.71 25.30
C SER A 61 2.73 6.64 24.30
N TYR A 62 2.45 6.29 23.08
CA TYR A 62 3.43 6.36 21.99
C TYR A 62 3.29 7.70 21.26
N ASN A 63 4.40 8.44 21.20
CA ASN A 63 4.48 9.63 20.38
C ASN A 63 4.98 9.22 18.99
N TYR A 64 4.06 9.08 18.03
CA TYR A 64 4.40 8.84 16.65
C TYR A 64 4.00 10.05 15.81
N ALA A 65 4.97 10.72 15.21
CA ALA A 65 4.78 11.87 14.31
C ALA A 65 3.97 13.06 14.90
N GLY A 66 4.11 13.33 16.20
CA GLY A 66 3.46 14.49 16.83
C GLY A 66 1.98 14.30 17.21
N SER A 67 1.43 13.11 17.02
CA SER A 67 0.10 12.77 17.55
C SER A 67 0.23 11.81 18.73
N TRP A 68 -0.42 12.17 19.83
CA TRP A 68 -0.52 11.34 21.02
C TRP A 68 -1.62 10.30 20.78
N TYR A 69 -1.24 9.08 20.43
CA TYR A 69 -2.18 7.96 20.45
C TYR A 69 -2.37 7.51 21.90
N ASN A 70 -3.49 7.91 22.48
CA ASN A 70 -3.94 7.41 23.75
C ASN A 70 -4.55 6.02 23.52
N ASP A 71 -3.79 4.96 23.78
CA ASP A 71 -4.25 3.57 23.70
C ASP A 71 -5.14 3.23 24.93
N LYS A 72 -6.17 4.08 25.16
CA LYS A 72 -7.12 3.92 26.27
C LYS A 72 -8.18 2.86 26.03
N VAL A 73 -8.16 2.21 24.85
CA VAL A 73 -9.10 1.14 24.55
C VAL A 73 -8.58 -0.14 25.22
N ARG A 74 -9.12 -0.45 26.39
CA ARG A 74 -9.00 -1.80 26.95
C ARG A 74 -9.65 -2.77 25.98
N LEU A 75 -8.81 -3.50 25.24
CA LEU A 75 -9.26 -4.51 24.30
C LEU A 75 -9.90 -5.64 25.10
N MET A 76 -11.23 -5.71 25.08
CA MET A 76 -11.94 -6.92 25.48
C MET A 76 -11.85 -7.90 24.31
N LEU A 77 -10.91 -8.83 24.40
CA LEU A 77 -10.72 -9.90 23.43
C LEU A 77 -11.26 -11.18 24.00
N GLU A 78 -12.04 -11.90 23.21
CA GLU A 78 -12.49 -13.26 23.49
C GLU A 78 -11.42 -14.27 23.07
N GLN A 79 -11.56 -15.52 23.46
CA GLN A 79 -10.64 -16.60 23.04
C GLN A 79 -10.60 -16.76 21.51
N ALA A 80 -11.76 -16.58 20.84
CA ALA A 80 -11.84 -16.62 19.39
C ALA A 80 -10.97 -15.55 18.70
N ASP A 81 -10.85 -14.36 19.28
CA ASP A 81 -9.97 -13.30 18.76
C ASP A 81 -8.50 -13.71 18.88
N VAL A 82 -8.12 -14.33 20.01
CA VAL A 82 -6.75 -14.83 20.22
C VAL A 82 -6.39 -15.91 19.21
N ASP A 83 -7.28 -16.84 18.93
CA ASP A 83 -7.06 -17.92 17.98
C ASP A 83 -6.98 -17.38 16.54
N HIS A 84 -7.76 -16.34 16.24
CA HIS A 84 -7.66 -15.62 14.96
C HIS A 84 -6.30 -14.91 14.80
N LEU A 85 -5.81 -14.26 15.85
CA LEU A 85 -4.49 -13.62 15.82
C LEU A 85 -3.36 -14.64 15.65
N LYS A 86 -3.47 -15.84 16.24
CA LYS A 86 -2.53 -16.94 16.00
C LYS A 86 -2.54 -17.41 14.54
N THR A 87 -3.74 -17.51 13.94
CA THR A 87 -3.86 -17.83 12.52
C THR A 87 -3.18 -16.77 11.64
N LEU A 88 -3.39 -15.49 11.91
CA LEU A 88 -2.70 -14.39 11.19
C LEU A 88 -1.18 -14.46 11.39
N GLN A 89 -0.72 -14.81 12.58
CA GLN A 89 0.69 -15.03 12.86
C GLN A 89 1.27 -16.20 12.07
N GLN A 90 0.54 -17.32 11.96
CA GLN A 90 0.95 -18.45 11.11
C GLN A 90 1.07 -18.03 9.64
N ILE A 91 0.10 -17.28 9.12
CA ILE A 91 0.15 -16.75 7.76
C ILE A 91 1.42 -15.91 7.57
N LEU A 92 1.74 -15.03 8.52
CA LEU A 92 2.94 -14.18 8.47
C LEU A 92 4.24 -14.98 8.39
N TYR A 93 4.35 -16.05 9.17
CA TYR A 93 5.62 -16.81 9.27
C TYR A 93 5.75 -17.97 8.28
N GLN A 94 4.64 -18.52 7.78
CA GLN A 94 4.66 -19.68 6.88
C GLN A 94 4.63 -19.32 5.40
N HIS A 95 4.23 -18.10 5.06
CA HIS A 95 4.02 -17.68 3.66
C HIS A 95 4.91 -16.48 3.27
N ASN A 96 6.10 -16.79 2.74
CA ASN A 96 7.05 -15.76 2.28
C ASN A 96 6.54 -14.94 1.08
N ASP A 97 5.54 -15.43 0.35
CA ASP A 97 4.89 -14.80 -0.80
C ASP A 97 3.70 -13.92 -0.42
N VAL A 98 3.42 -13.79 0.88
CA VAL A 98 2.37 -12.96 1.46
C VAL A 98 3.00 -11.82 2.25
N LYS A 99 2.46 -10.62 2.09
CA LYS A 99 2.85 -9.46 2.90
C LYS A 99 1.69 -9.06 3.80
N LEU A 100 1.94 -8.92 5.09
CA LEU A 100 1.00 -8.36 6.04
C LEU A 100 1.36 -6.91 6.38
N ARG A 101 0.34 -6.08 6.56
CA ARG A 101 0.45 -4.75 7.13
C ARG A 101 -0.57 -4.61 8.26
N VAL A 102 -0.07 -4.31 9.43
CA VAL A 102 -0.89 -4.15 10.64
C VAL A 102 -1.26 -2.68 10.80
N GLU A 103 -2.56 -2.38 10.78
CA GLU A 103 -3.15 -1.05 11.05
C GLU A 103 -4.35 -1.26 11.98
N GLU A 104 -4.07 -1.40 13.27
CA GLU A 104 -5.11 -1.74 14.26
C GLU A 104 -6.34 -0.84 14.15
N PRO A 105 -7.56 -1.41 14.11
CA PRO A 105 -7.88 -2.83 14.34
C PRO A 105 -7.91 -3.72 13.08
N TYR A 106 -7.15 -3.40 12.05
CA TYR A 106 -7.16 -4.11 10.78
C TYR A 106 -5.79 -4.70 10.44
N VAL A 107 -5.83 -5.81 9.70
CA VAL A 107 -4.67 -6.39 9.02
C VAL A 107 -4.96 -6.44 7.53
N ASP A 108 -4.11 -5.81 6.75
CA ASP A 108 -4.11 -5.94 5.30
C ASP A 108 -3.17 -7.08 4.88
N ILE A 109 -3.68 -8.03 4.10
CA ILE A 109 -2.97 -9.19 3.57
C ILE A 109 -2.82 -9.00 2.06
N TYR A 110 -1.60 -9.01 1.56
CA TYR A 110 -1.27 -8.77 0.15
C TYR A 110 -0.70 -10.02 -0.49
N THR A 111 -1.17 -10.36 -1.69
CA THR A 111 -0.71 -11.51 -2.47
C THR A 111 -0.51 -11.16 -3.94
N HIS A 112 0.26 -12.00 -4.65
CA HIS A 112 0.49 -11.85 -6.09
C HIS A 112 -0.64 -12.43 -6.94
N SER A 113 -1.38 -13.42 -6.42
CA SER A 113 -2.45 -14.11 -7.14
C SER A 113 -3.71 -14.22 -6.31
N GLU A 114 -4.85 -14.34 -7.00
CA GLU A 114 -6.14 -14.59 -6.36
C GLU A 114 -6.17 -15.97 -5.68
N GLN A 115 -5.56 -16.98 -6.31
CA GLN A 115 -5.48 -18.32 -5.73
C GLN A 115 -4.82 -18.28 -4.35
N LYS A 116 -3.68 -17.58 -4.23
CA LYS A 116 -3.01 -17.44 -2.95
C LYS A 116 -3.86 -16.70 -1.92
N LEU A 117 -4.62 -15.69 -2.36
CA LEU A 117 -5.55 -14.99 -1.47
C LEU A 117 -6.67 -15.91 -0.97
N ARG A 118 -7.17 -16.83 -1.82
CA ARG A 118 -8.15 -17.85 -1.45
C ARG A 118 -7.56 -18.83 -0.43
N GLU A 119 -6.36 -19.37 -0.66
CA GLU A 119 -5.65 -20.25 0.28
C GLU A 119 -5.55 -19.58 1.67
N VAL A 120 -5.11 -18.33 1.71
CA VAL A 120 -5.04 -17.57 2.97
C VAL A 120 -6.43 -17.37 3.58
N SER A 121 -7.46 -17.09 2.77
CA SER A 121 -8.81 -16.90 3.27
C SER A 121 -9.40 -18.19 3.87
N ASP A 122 -8.98 -19.35 3.37
CA ASP A 122 -9.43 -20.66 3.87
C ASP A 122 -8.85 -20.97 5.26
N MET A 123 -7.73 -20.37 5.61
CA MET A 123 -7.14 -20.49 6.96
C MET A 123 -7.89 -19.64 8.01
N LEU A 124 -8.64 -18.61 7.60
CA LEU A 124 -9.36 -17.75 8.52
C LEU A 124 -10.61 -18.46 9.06
N SER A 125 -10.65 -18.65 10.37
CA SER A 125 -11.73 -19.39 11.05
C SER A 125 -13.08 -18.67 11.03
N ASN A 126 -13.09 -17.34 10.93
CA ASN A 126 -14.31 -16.55 10.93
C ASN A 126 -14.45 -15.67 9.66
N PRO A 127 -15.33 -16.04 8.74
CA PRO A 127 -15.58 -15.25 7.52
C PRO A 127 -16.04 -13.82 7.77
N GLY A 128 -16.75 -13.56 8.87
CA GLY A 128 -17.28 -12.22 9.23
C GLY A 128 -16.18 -11.17 9.50
N TRP A 129 -14.96 -11.60 9.69
CA TRP A 129 -13.84 -10.69 9.91
C TRP A 129 -13.25 -10.11 8.61
N VAL A 130 -13.52 -10.71 7.46
CA VAL A 130 -13.09 -10.13 6.16
C VAL A 130 -13.97 -8.94 5.81
N LYS A 131 -13.37 -7.76 5.75
CA LYS A 131 -14.07 -6.49 5.46
C LYS A 131 -14.06 -6.14 3.98
N SER A 132 -12.93 -6.32 3.32
CA SER A 132 -12.84 -6.07 1.90
C SER A 132 -11.83 -6.99 1.22
N VAL A 133 -12.09 -7.25 -0.06
CA VAL A 133 -11.15 -7.92 -0.95
C VAL A 133 -10.94 -7.04 -2.18
N SER A 134 -9.70 -6.87 -2.60
CA SER A 134 -9.34 -6.00 -3.72
C SER A 134 -8.50 -6.77 -4.73
N GLY A 135 -8.81 -6.60 -6.02
CA GLY A 135 -8.04 -7.22 -7.09
C GLY A 135 -8.38 -6.65 -8.47
N PRO A 136 -7.70 -7.11 -9.54
CA PRO A 136 -8.02 -6.73 -10.91
C PRO A 136 -9.42 -7.17 -11.30
N ILE A 137 -10.20 -6.26 -11.89
CA ILE A 137 -11.61 -6.51 -12.27
C ILE A 137 -11.76 -7.45 -13.48
N ASN A 138 -10.73 -7.56 -14.31
CA ASN A 138 -10.70 -8.43 -15.48
C ASN A 138 -9.25 -8.72 -15.89
N LYS A 139 -9.08 -9.65 -16.83
CA LYS A 139 -7.76 -10.08 -17.31
C LYS A 139 -6.97 -8.95 -17.98
N GLN A 140 -7.64 -8.05 -18.69
CA GLN A 140 -6.98 -6.88 -19.28
C GLN A 140 -6.40 -5.97 -18.20
N ALA A 141 -7.17 -5.69 -17.13
CA ALA A 141 -6.71 -4.90 -16.00
C ALA A 141 -5.52 -5.59 -15.30
N GLU A 142 -5.55 -6.90 -15.13
CA GLU A 142 -4.46 -7.69 -14.55
C GLU A 142 -3.18 -7.53 -15.39
N THR A 143 -3.25 -7.75 -16.70
CA THR A 143 -2.12 -7.60 -17.62
C THR A 143 -1.52 -6.19 -17.55
N LEU A 144 -2.36 -5.16 -17.64
CA LEU A 144 -1.91 -3.78 -17.55
C LEU A 144 -1.24 -3.45 -16.21
N LEU A 145 -1.75 -4.02 -15.11
CA LEU A 145 -1.13 -3.85 -13.79
C LEU A 145 0.20 -4.59 -13.70
N VAL A 146 0.30 -5.81 -14.27
CA VAL A 146 1.58 -6.55 -14.35
C VAL A 146 2.62 -5.74 -15.10
N ASP A 147 2.23 -5.05 -16.18
CA ASP A 147 3.09 -4.14 -16.96
C ASP A 147 3.36 -2.79 -16.26
N ASN A 148 3.06 -2.70 -14.96
CA ASN A 148 3.31 -1.52 -14.15
C ASN A 148 2.53 -0.26 -14.56
N LYS A 149 1.36 -0.44 -15.17
CA LYS A 149 0.49 0.67 -15.57
C LYS A 149 -0.45 1.06 -14.43
N ILE A 150 -0.85 2.33 -14.42
CA ILE A 150 -1.85 2.86 -13.48
C ILE A 150 -3.18 2.98 -14.24
N LEU A 151 -4.19 2.30 -13.76
CA LEU A 151 -5.51 2.27 -14.38
C LEU A 151 -6.34 3.50 -13.96
N ARG A 152 -7.05 4.11 -14.91
CA ARG A 152 -7.92 5.26 -14.68
C ARG A 152 -9.28 5.05 -15.32
N LYS A 153 -10.36 5.45 -14.63
CA LYS A 153 -11.72 5.42 -15.18
C LYS A 153 -11.90 6.45 -16.31
N ARG A 154 -11.21 7.58 -16.24
CA ARG A 154 -11.26 8.66 -17.25
C ARG A 154 -9.91 8.77 -17.95
N LYS A 155 -9.91 9.27 -19.18
CA LYS A 155 -8.67 9.56 -19.92
C LYS A 155 -7.76 10.47 -19.07
N PRO A 156 -6.54 10.02 -18.75
CA PRO A 156 -5.64 10.84 -17.96
C PRO A 156 -5.16 12.04 -18.78
N LYS A 157 -5.05 13.22 -18.15
CA LYS A 157 -4.44 14.40 -18.76
C LYS A 157 -2.95 14.19 -19.05
N TRP A 158 -2.29 13.41 -18.19
CA TRP A 158 -0.88 13.09 -18.24
C TRP A 158 -0.70 11.60 -18.50
N ARG A 159 0.19 11.26 -19.44
CA ARG A 159 0.42 9.85 -19.80
C ARG A 159 1.30 9.13 -18.80
N TYR A 160 2.29 9.80 -18.23
CA TYR A 160 3.25 9.20 -17.34
C TYR A 160 3.23 9.83 -15.95
N LYS A 161 3.39 8.99 -14.94
CA LYS A 161 3.73 9.36 -13.57
C LYS A 161 5.14 8.87 -13.27
N ILE A 162 6.04 9.80 -12.98
CA ILE A 162 7.46 9.53 -12.65
C ILE A 162 7.60 9.59 -11.15
N ASN A 163 7.90 8.46 -10.52
CA ASN A 163 8.16 8.39 -9.08
C ASN A 163 9.66 8.52 -8.82
N LEU A 164 10.04 9.42 -7.92
CA LEU A 164 11.41 9.59 -7.47
C LEU A 164 11.71 8.57 -6.35
N LYS A 165 12.99 8.23 -6.16
CA LYS A 165 13.42 7.34 -5.07
C LYS A 165 13.27 8.02 -3.72
N ASP A 166 12.84 7.24 -2.74
CA ASP A 166 12.81 7.65 -1.34
C ASP A 166 14.23 7.45 -0.78
N LYS A 167 15.07 8.48 -0.85
CA LYS A 167 16.44 8.45 -0.37
C LYS A 167 16.96 9.85 0.02
N LYS A 168 18.16 9.85 0.59
CA LYS A 168 18.90 11.07 0.87
C LYS A 168 19.55 11.61 -0.42
N PHE A 169 19.31 12.89 -0.70
CA PHE A 169 19.96 13.60 -1.81
C PHE A 169 20.70 14.82 -1.29
N SER A 170 21.80 15.18 -1.92
CA SER A 170 22.52 16.42 -1.63
C SER A 170 21.62 17.66 -1.89
N SER A 171 21.91 18.75 -1.22
CA SER A 171 21.20 20.00 -1.44
C SER A 171 21.33 20.48 -2.89
N SER A 172 22.53 20.34 -3.49
CA SER A 172 22.76 20.71 -4.89
C SER A 172 21.91 19.87 -5.84
N THR A 173 21.89 18.54 -5.69
CA THR A 173 21.05 17.65 -6.51
C THR A 173 19.57 18.04 -6.42
N ARG A 174 19.05 18.26 -5.22
CA ARG A 174 17.64 18.66 -5.04
C ARG A 174 17.33 20.00 -5.67
N THR A 175 18.23 20.97 -5.54
CA THR A 175 18.09 22.30 -6.15
C THR A 175 18.09 22.19 -7.66
N SER A 176 19.02 21.43 -8.26
CA SER A 176 19.08 21.23 -9.71
C SER A 176 17.84 20.56 -10.25
N ILE A 177 17.34 19.51 -9.58
CA ILE A 177 16.09 18.83 -9.96
C ILE A 177 14.92 19.79 -9.87
N ARG A 178 14.79 20.53 -8.78
CA ARG A 178 13.71 21.48 -8.59
C ARG A 178 13.72 22.56 -9.66
N GLN A 179 14.89 23.15 -9.95
CA GLN A 179 15.05 24.19 -10.97
C GLN A 179 14.68 23.65 -12.36
N TYR A 180 15.20 22.47 -12.71
CA TYR A 180 14.88 21.81 -13.98
C TYR A 180 13.37 21.57 -14.10
N LEU A 181 12.73 20.93 -13.11
CA LEU A 181 11.30 20.64 -13.16
C LEU A 181 10.46 21.91 -13.22
N ILE A 182 10.80 22.97 -12.48
CA ILE A 182 10.07 24.25 -12.55
C ILE A 182 10.25 24.90 -13.96
N GLY A 183 11.45 24.79 -14.53
CA GLY A 183 11.75 25.34 -15.86
C GLY A 183 10.90 24.73 -16.98
N LEU A 184 10.41 23.49 -16.83
CA LEU A 184 9.53 22.83 -17.80
C LEU A 184 8.09 23.39 -17.80
N GLY A 185 7.71 24.19 -16.82
CA GLY A 185 6.43 24.89 -16.79
C GLY A 185 5.21 23.98 -17.02
N ASN A 186 4.49 24.21 -18.12
CA ASN A 186 3.26 23.49 -18.46
C ASN A 186 3.47 22.09 -19.07
N GLU A 187 4.70 21.68 -19.37
CA GLU A 187 5.02 20.35 -19.91
C GLU A 187 4.91 19.25 -18.85
N ILE A 188 4.86 19.65 -17.59
CA ILE A 188 4.74 18.74 -16.46
C ILE A 188 3.73 19.23 -15.43
N LYS A 189 3.32 18.33 -14.53
CA LYS A 189 2.59 18.67 -13.31
C LYS A 189 3.37 18.18 -12.12
N ILE A 190 3.80 19.11 -11.26
CA ILE A 190 4.49 18.80 -10.01
C ILE A 190 3.50 18.99 -8.85
N PRO A 191 3.26 18.00 -7.99
CA PRO A 191 2.52 18.19 -6.75
C PRO A 191 3.25 19.15 -5.81
N GLY A 192 2.48 19.98 -5.09
CA GLY A 192 3.04 20.90 -4.10
C GLY A 192 3.86 20.22 -3.00
N SER A 193 3.47 18.99 -2.62
CA SER A 193 4.23 18.16 -1.68
C SER A 193 5.62 17.80 -2.20
N THR A 194 5.75 17.49 -3.49
CA THR A 194 7.05 17.21 -4.13
C THR A 194 7.93 18.47 -4.12
N LEU A 195 7.38 19.61 -4.55
CA LEU A 195 8.12 20.88 -4.51
C LEU A 195 8.57 21.23 -3.10
N HIS A 196 7.69 21.06 -2.11
CA HIS A 196 8.01 21.31 -0.70
C HIS A 196 9.15 20.42 -0.20
N GLN A 197 9.13 19.12 -0.54
CA GLN A 197 10.21 18.19 -0.14
C GLN A 197 11.54 18.52 -0.81
N LEU A 198 11.53 18.97 -2.06
CA LEU A 198 12.75 19.39 -2.76
C LEU A 198 13.36 20.70 -2.21
N THR A 199 12.59 21.49 -1.44
CA THR A 199 13.07 22.74 -0.80
C THR A 199 13.49 22.57 0.65
N LYS A 200 13.08 21.48 1.32
CA LYS A 200 13.41 21.26 2.74
C LYS A 200 14.92 21.16 2.96
N PRO A 201 15.44 21.63 4.11
CA PRO A 201 16.85 21.48 4.46
C PRO A 201 17.24 20.02 4.70
N HIS A 202 16.25 19.14 5.01
CA HIS A 202 16.49 17.71 5.18
C HIS A 202 16.82 17.05 3.84
N GLU A 203 17.82 16.21 3.83
CA GLU A 203 18.35 15.56 2.65
C GLU A 203 17.47 14.40 2.14
N TRP A 204 16.53 13.90 2.97
CA TRP A 204 15.61 12.84 2.60
C TRP A 204 14.38 13.37 1.90
N ILE A 205 13.97 12.70 0.82
CA ILE A 205 12.67 12.90 0.15
C ILE A 205 11.87 11.60 0.18
N TRP A 206 10.55 11.71 0.33
CA TRP A 206 9.64 10.56 0.36
C TRP A 206 8.40 10.80 -0.49
N GLY A 207 8.00 9.76 -1.25
CA GLY A 207 6.78 9.79 -2.01
C GLY A 207 6.73 10.91 -3.06
N CYS A 208 7.89 11.43 -3.48
CA CYS A 208 7.98 12.48 -4.48
C CYS A 208 7.69 11.93 -5.88
N TYR A 209 6.92 12.66 -6.67
CA TYR A 209 6.62 12.32 -8.06
C TYR A 209 6.19 13.55 -8.86
N PHE A 210 6.23 13.41 -10.17
CA PHE A 210 5.64 14.37 -11.10
C PHE A 210 4.95 13.66 -12.26
N TYR A 211 4.19 14.41 -13.07
CA TYR A 211 3.50 13.88 -14.24
C TYR A 211 4.00 14.57 -15.49
N THR A 212 4.07 13.83 -16.61
CA THR A 212 4.45 14.33 -17.93
C THR A 212 3.78 13.54 -19.04
N ASN A 213 3.76 14.11 -20.24
CA ASN A 213 3.41 13.41 -21.48
C ASN A 213 4.65 12.98 -22.26
N ASP A 214 5.82 13.54 -21.93
CA ASP A 214 7.10 13.24 -22.56
C ASP A 214 7.98 12.35 -21.67
N PRO A 215 8.23 11.08 -22.06
CA PRO A 215 9.13 10.21 -21.30
C PRO A 215 10.60 10.63 -21.39
N GLY A 216 10.99 11.47 -22.37
CA GLY A 216 12.35 11.98 -22.52
C GLY A 216 12.82 12.81 -21.34
N ILE A 217 11.89 13.43 -20.60
CA ILE A 217 12.18 14.17 -19.35
C ILE A 217 12.85 13.26 -18.28
N VAL A 218 12.55 11.96 -18.30
CA VAL A 218 13.17 10.97 -17.38
C VAL A 218 14.68 10.94 -17.60
N THR A 219 15.14 10.89 -18.84
CA THR A 219 16.57 10.89 -19.19
C THR A 219 17.25 12.16 -18.70
N MET A 220 16.62 13.31 -18.87
CA MET A 220 17.17 14.58 -18.41
C MET A 220 17.26 14.66 -16.87
N VAL A 221 16.27 14.14 -16.17
CA VAL A 221 16.31 14.06 -14.69
C VAL A 221 17.40 13.08 -14.22
N GLN A 222 17.62 11.97 -14.94
CA GLN A 222 18.67 11.00 -14.66
C GLN A 222 20.09 11.53 -15.01
N LEU A 223 20.23 12.52 -15.88
CA LEU A 223 21.52 13.20 -16.09
C LEU A 223 21.94 14.05 -14.87
N ILE A 224 20.96 14.53 -14.09
CA ILE A 224 21.27 15.24 -12.81
C ILE A 224 21.70 14.25 -11.73
N ASP A 225 20.96 13.13 -11.59
CA ASP A 225 21.30 12.02 -10.70
C ASP A 225 20.77 10.72 -11.32
N PRO A 226 21.66 9.83 -11.80
CA PRO A 226 21.27 8.59 -12.50
C PRO A 226 20.35 7.67 -11.68
N ASP A 227 20.41 7.79 -10.37
CA ASP A 227 19.69 6.92 -9.44
C ASP A 227 18.42 7.57 -8.86
N ILE A 228 18.02 8.74 -9.34
CA ILE A 228 16.89 9.48 -8.77
C ILE A 228 15.52 8.91 -9.14
N VAL A 229 15.37 8.40 -10.35
CA VAL A 229 14.10 7.85 -10.81
C VAL A 229 13.94 6.43 -10.27
N ARG A 230 12.87 6.24 -9.50
CA ARG A 230 12.51 4.94 -8.97
C ARG A 230 11.71 4.12 -9.98
N GLU A 231 10.77 4.77 -10.65
CA GLU A 231 9.79 4.08 -11.46
C GLU A 231 9.08 5.05 -12.41
N VAL A 232 8.81 4.59 -13.61
CA VAL A 232 7.95 5.27 -14.59
C VAL A 232 6.68 4.45 -14.76
N CYS A 233 5.53 5.03 -14.44
CA CYS A 233 4.24 4.36 -14.59
C CYS A 233 3.44 5.03 -15.69
N GLU A 234 3.04 4.28 -16.73
CA GLU A 234 2.09 4.75 -17.73
C GLU A 234 0.67 4.74 -17.16
N MET A 235 -0.09 5.82 -17.34
CA MET A 235 -1.49 5.91 -16.96
C MET A 235 -2.39 5.57 -18.14
N VAL A 236 -3.23 4.53 -17.97
CA VAL A 236 -4.07 3.98 -19.03
C VAL A 236 -5.54 4.09 -18.64
N GLN A 237 -6.38 4.51 -19.58
CA GLN A 237 -7.83 4.47 -19.38
C GLN A 237 -8.33 3.03 -19.52
N ILE A 238 -9.15 2.59 -18.56
CA ILE A 238 -9.91 1.34 -18.64
C ILE A 238 -11.41 1.67 -18.61
N GLY A 239 -12.19 0.99 -19.48
CA GLY A 239 -13.66 1.08 -19.44
C GLY A 239 -14.20 2.47 -19.72
N GLY A 240 -13.84 3.07 -20.84
CA GLY A 240 -14.56 4.21 -21.42
C GLY A 240 -15.49 3.71 -22.53
N LYS A 241 -16.83 3.84 -22.35
CA LYS A 241 -17.70 4.07 -23.48
C LYS A 241 -17.52 5.50 -23.93
#